data_91f943279313c10ff888c790f0430236
#
_entry.id   91f943279313c10ff888c790f0430236
#
_cell.length_a   1.000
_cell.length_b   1.000
_cell.length_c   1.000
_cell.angle_alpha   90.00
_cell.angle_beta   90.00
_cell.angle_gamma   90.00
#
_symmetry.space_group_name_H-M   'P 1'
#
loop_
_entity.id
_entity.type
_entity.pdbx_description
1 polymer ?
#
loop_
_entity_poly.entity_id
_entity_poly.type
_entity_poly.pdbx_seq_one_letter_code
_entity_poly.pdbx_strand_id
1 'polypeptide(L)'
;MITEEYKAKNVSNPQSASVENNTVETKDANTVVEIETRKAAEQQRTSANQSQNSYKDHWDSSDRLLAYNKENPHHTIHVGAYYQGVGGFQRNGNSNGQVMTMSDPMVASVPVLYAYPSLLNKVLQETPMHSEKHHHLPVRAGLFVSIPLNGQWGVTTGLTYSTMSSDFEDLYANHRESSTQRLHYLGIPVSIHYNIWQQSKVKVYASAGGEIEKLVYGKKKTHYADMTTAKTTSTTVSEHRPVLSTHVHAGISYSLLPSLSLFAEPGLAYYFKNGSGVKSAYTDKQLLFNVNVGVRFGK
;
A
#
# COMPACT_ATOMS: atom_id res chain seq x y z
N MET A 1 -10.78 7.19 63.46
CA MET A 1 -10.70 8.57 63.94
C MET A 1 -11.38 9.41 62.89
N ILE A 2 -12.64 9.72 63.14
CA ILE A 2 -13.24 11.03 63.35
C ILE A 2 -13.48 11.72 62.00
N THR A 3 -14.69 11.63 61.41
CA THR A 3 -15.93 12.46 61.63
C THR A 3 -15.72 13.87 61.10
N GLU A 4 -16.57 14.53 60.35
CA GLU A 4 -18.03 14.73 60.26
C GLU A 4 -18.26 15.68 59.06
N GLU A 5 -19.24 15.53 58.20
CA GLU A 5 -20.65 15.87 58.32
C GLU A 5 -20.95 17.37 58.43
N TYR A 6 -21.82 17.90 57.56
CA TYR A 6 -23.00 18.75 57.80
C TYR A 6 -23.48 19.29 56.45
N LYS A 7 -24.57 18.89 55.90
CA LYS A 7 -26.02 19.02 56.13
C LYS A 7 -26.62 20.42 55.89
N ALA A 8 -27.40 20.46 54.83
CA ALA A 8 -28.77 20.86 54.59
C ALA A 8 -29.32 22.19 55.15
N LYS A 9 -30.18 22.80 54.39
CA LYS A 9 -31.59 23.18 54.56
C LYS A 9 -31.92 24.37 53.66
N ASN A 10 -32.83 24.27 52.75
CA ASN A 10 -34.30 24.29 52.79
C ASN A 10 -34.91 25.66 53.05
N VAL A 11 -35.95 25.94 52.29
CA VAL A 11 -37.25 26.62 52.62
C VAL A 11 -37.58 27.84 51.74
N SER A 12 -38.46 27.64 50.86
CA SER A 12 -39.93 27.90 50.72
C SER A 12 -40.36 29.23 50.12
N ASN A 13 -41.28 29.04 49.20
CA ASN A 13 -42.28 29.94 48.62
C ASN A 13 -43.22 30.56 49.67
N PRO A 14 -43.84 31.72 49.51
CA PRO A 14 -45.24 31.66 49.16
C PRO A 14 -45.81 32.78 48.21
N GLN A 15 -46.84 32.32 47.56
CA GLN A 15 -48.03 32.99 46.96
C GLN A 15 -48.52 34.29 47.60
N SER A 16 -49.13 35.17 46.79
CA SER A 16 -50.55 35.59 46.75
C SER A 16 -50.69 36.90 45.96
N ALA A 17 -51.51 36.92 45.05
CA ALA A 17 -52.95 37.24 44.95
C ALA A 17 -53.25 38.68 44.50
N SER A 18 -53.94 38.73 43.35
CA SER A 18 -55.02 39.53 42.89
C SER A 18 -55.16 41.01 43.27
N VAL A 19 -55.42 41.82 42.26
CA VAL A 19 -56.61 42.70 42.19
C VAL A 19 -56.89 43.18 40.77
N GLU A 20 -58.16 42.96 40.32
CA GLU A 20 -58.84 43.59 39.18
C GLU A 20 -58.85 45.09 39.29
N ASN A 21 -58.76 45.76 38.14
CA ASN A 21 -59.63 46.89 37.87
C ASN A 21 -59.79 47.16 36.35
N ASN A 22 -60.99 47.10 35.95
CA ASN A 22 -61.54 47.59 34.67
C ASN A 22 -61.40 49.11 34.58
N THR A 23 -60.92 49.58 33.43
CA THR A 23 -61.43 50.89 32.89
C THR A 23 -61.41 50.83 31.38
N VAL A 24 -62.58 50.99 30.81
CA VAL A 24 -62.89 51.25 29.40
C VAL A 24 -62.45 52.67 29.07
N GLU A 25 -61.75 52.88 27.93
CA GLU A 25 -62.12 53.90 26.94
C GLU A 25 -61.10 54.07 25.81
N THR A 26 -61.71 54.25 24.71
CA THR A 26 -61.40 54.97 23.45
C THR A 26 -60.36 54.41 22.52
N LYS A 27 -60.92 53.94 21.43
CA LYS A 27 -60.29 53.58 20.18
C LYS A 27 -59.73 54.83 19.48
N ASP A 28 -58.39 54.89 19.32
CA ASP A 28 -57.80 55.77 18.34
C ASP A 28 -57.37 54.94 17.10
N ALA A 29 -57.77 55.44 15.94
CA ALA A 29 -57.59 54.82 14.64
C ALA A 29 -56.11 54.62 14.29
N ASN A 30 -55.18 55.29 14.95
CA ASN A 30 -53.73 55.14 14.80
C ASN A 30 -53.16 53.82 15.37
N THR A 31 -53.82 53.24 16.37
CA THR A 31 -53.36 51.99 17.00
C THR A 31 -53.57 50.76 16.12
N VAL A 32 -54.60 50.80 15.26
CA VAL A 32 -54.97 49.72 14.34
C VAL A 32 -53.93 49.62 13.21
N VAL A 33 -53.48 50.77 12.67
CA VAL A 33 -52.39 50.77 11.61
C VAL A 33 -51.07 50.34 12.14
N GLU A 34 -50.77 50.67 13.41
CA GLU A 34 -49.51 50.24 14.04
C GLU A 34 -49.50 48.75 14.37
N ILE A 35 -50.60 48.13 14.69
CA ILE A 35 -50.77 46.69 14.94
C ILE A 35 -50.68 45.89 13.62
N GLU A 36 -51.27 46.39 12.52
CA GLU A 36 -51.17 45.75 11.20
C GLU A 36 -49.77 45.83 10.62
N THR A 37 -49.05 46.95 10.76
CA THR A 37 -47.69 47.08 10.34
C THR A 37 -46.71 46.23 11.17
N ARG A 38 -46.97 46.06 12.47
CA ARG A 38 -46.18 45.14 13.30
C ARG A 38 -46.43 43.67 12.95
N LYS A 39 -47.68 43.28 12.68
CA LYS A 39 -47.99 41.92 12.20
C LYS A 39 -47.40 41.60 10.85
N ALA A 40 -47.41 42.57 9.91
CA ALA A 40 -46.76 42.37 8.62
C ALA A 40 -45.23 42.28 8.72
N ALA A 41 -44.58 43.07 9.61
CA ALA A 41 -43.16 43.01 9.87
C ALA A 41 -42.75 41.71 10.59
N GLU A 42 -43.60 41.19 11.48
CA GLU A 42 -43.37 39.92 12.18
C GLU A 42 -43.56 38.71 11.28
N GLN A 43 -44.54 38.75 10.34
CA GLN A 43 -44.71 37.74 9.30
C GLN A 43 -43.56 37.73 8.30
N GLN A 44 -43.00 38.89 7.92
CA GLN A 44 -41.78 38.94 7.09
C GLN A 44 -40.53 38.43 7.83
N ARG A 45 -40.43 38.70 9.14
CA ARG A 45 -39.32 38.16 9.96
C ARG A 45 -39.42 36.66 10.16
N THR A 46 -40.60 36.09 10.35
CA THR A 46 -40.82 34.64 10.46
C THR A 46 -40.57 33.94 9.13
N SER A 47 -41.00 34.53 8.00
CA SER A 47 -40.72 33.95 6.66
C SER A 47 -39.25 34.04 6.30
N ALA A 48 -38.54 35.13 6.65
CA ALA A 48 -37.11 35.26 6.43
C ALA A 48 -36.30 34.31 7.33
N ASN A 49 -36.72 34.11 8.59
CA ASN A 49 -36.09 33.14 9.50
C ASN A 49 -36.37 31.69 9.07
N GLN A 50 -37.58 31.40 8.53
CA GLN A 50 -37.91 30.08 8.03
C GLN A 50 -37.11 29.75 6.75
N SER A 51 -36.88 30.74 5.87
CA SER A 51 -36.03 30.57 4.68
C SER A 51 -34.56 30.42 5.05
N GLN A 52 -34.06 31.18 6.04
CA GLN A 52 -32.66 31.00 6.52
C GLN A 52 -32.45 29.71 7.31
N ASN A 53 -33.44 29.25 8.06
CA ASN A 53 -33.37 27.97 8.74
C ASN A 53 -33.43 26.79 7.75
N SER A 54 -34.29 26.89 6.71
CA SER A 54 -34.32 25.85 5.67
C SER A 54 -33.01 25.75 4.89
N TYR A 55 -32.32 26.90 4.69
CA TYR A 55 -30.99 26.88 4.04
C TYR A 55 -29.90 26.40 4.97
N LYS A 56 -29.95 26.71 6.27
CA LYS A 56 -29.05 26.17 7.29
C LYS A 56 -29.27 24.68 7.53
N ASP A 57 -30.53 24.25 7.59
CA ASP A 57 -30.84 22.82 7.79
C ASP A 57 -30.43 21.95 6.61
N HIS A 58 -30.40 22.51 5.39
CA HIS A 58 -29.89 21.76 4.23
C HIS A 58 -28.36 21.57 4.24
N TRP A 59 -27.59 22.55 4.75
CA TRP A 59 -26.14 22.43 4.92
C TRP A 59 -25.81 21.61 6.18
N ASP A 60 -26.58 21.80 7.24
CA ASP A 60 -26.38 21.07 8.51
C ASP A 60 -26.71 19.57 8.37
N SER A 61 -27.68 19.21 7.51
CA SER A 61 -27.95 17.79 7.23
C SER A 61 -26.84 17.09 6.46
N SER A 62 -26.14 17.79 5.53
CA SER A 62 -24.97 17.22 4.86
C SER A 62 -23.78 17.11 5.80
N ASP A 63 -23.56 18.09 6.68
CA ASP A 63 -22.52 18.05 7.69
C ASP A 63 -22.83 17.00 8.78
N ARG A 64 -24.10 16.83 9.16
CA ARG A 64 -24.54 15.75 10.06
C ARG A 64 -24.41 14.37 9.45
N LEU A 65 -24.65 14.21 8.14
CA LEU A 65 -24.38 12.96 7.44
C LEU A 65 -22.88 12.67 7.35
N LEU A 66 -22.05 13.70 7.17
CA LEU A 66 -20.60 13.56 7.21
C LEU A 66 -20.10 13.28 8.63
N ALA A 67 -20.68 13.91 9.65
CA ALA A 67 -20.39 13.64 11.05
C ALA A 67 -20.87 12.26 11.48
N TYR A 68 -22.07 11.84 11.06
CA TYR A 68 -22.61 10.51 11.32
C TYR A 68 -21.75 9.40 10.72
N ASN A 69 -21.26 9.61 9.49
CA ASN A 69 -20.31 8.69 8.86
C ASN A 69 -18.93 8.70 9.53
N LYS A 70 -18.58 9.74 10.25
CA LYS A 70 -17.34 9.84 11.03
C LYS A 70 -17.46 9.18 12.41
N GLU A 71 -18.63 9.22 13.03
CA GLU A 71 -18.91 8.63 14.35
C GLU A 71 -19.22 7.13 14.30
N ASN A 72 -19.75 6.63 13.18
CA ASN A 72 -19.96 5.21 12.94
C ASN A 72 -19.10 4.78 11.75
N PRO A 73 -17.84 4.46 11.95
CA PRO A 73 -17.05 3.81 10.92
C PRO A 73 -17.70 2.44 10.68
N HIS A 74 -18.54 2.36 9.65
CA HIS A 74 -18.93 1.06 9.14
C HIS A 74 -17.63 0.36 8.81
N HIS A 75 -17.32 -0.71 9.52
CA HIS A 75 -16.17 -1.58 9.27
C HIS A 75 -16.39 -2.31 7.94
N THR A 76 -16.47 -1.55 6.86
CA THR A 76 -16.70 -2.09 5.53
C THR A 76 -15.42 -2.73 5.07
N ILE A 77 -15.46 -4.03 4.95
CA ILE A 77 -14.35 -4.80 4.37
C ILE A 77 -14.24 -4.44 2.89
N HIS A 78 -13.07 -4.05 2.48
CA HIS A 78 -12.75 -3.82 1.08
C HIS A 78 -12.00 -5.02 0.52
N VAL A 79 -12.38 -5.45 -0.68
CA VAL A 79 -11.64 -6.46 -1.44
C VAL A 79 -11.11 -5.82 -2.71
N GLY A 80 -10.02 -6.32 -3.23
CA GLY A 80 -9.49 -5.74 -4.45
C GLY A 80 -8.46 -6.60 -5.13
N ALA A 81 -8.03 -6.12 -6.28
CA ALA A 81 -6.96 -6.72 -7.05
C ALA A 81 -5.97 -5.64 -7.47
N TYR A 82 -4.71 -6.00 -7.56
CA TYR A 82 -3.65 -5.12 -8.01
C TYR A 82 -2.68 -5.82 -8.94
N TYR A 83 -2.06 -5.00 -9.77
CA TYR A 83 -0.89 -5.33 -10.55
C TYR A 83 0.27 -4.48 -10.04
N GLN A 84 1.43 -5.08 -9.87
CA GLN A 84 2.63 -4.40 -9.45
C GLN A 84 3.67 -4.47 -10.56
N GLY A 85 4.03 -3.31 -11.09
CA GLY A 85 5.22 -3.11 -11.88
C GLY A 85 6.40 -2.79 -10.97
N VAL A 86 7.50 -3.52 -11.12
CA VAL A 86 8.75 -3.19 -10.43
C VAL A 86 9.56 -2.33 -11.39
N GLY A 87 9.66 -1.03 -11.09
CA GLY A 87 10.59 -0.11 -11.73
C GLY A 87 11.91 -0.15 -11.00
N GLY A 88 12.82 -1.02 -11.36
CA GLY A 88 14.20 -0.85 -10.93
C GLY A 88 14.80 0.32 -11.71
N PHE A 89 15.47 1.29 -11.05
CA PHE A 89 16.52 2.02 -11.70
C PHE A 89 17.52 0.97 -12.15
N GLN A 90 17.38 0.56 -13.40
CA GLN A 90 18.36 -0.29 -14.05
C GLN A 90 19.59 0.59 -14.29
N ARG A 91 20.33 0.83 -13.21
CA ARG A 91 21.71 1.17 -13.39
C ARG A 91 22.28 -0.10 -14.05
N ASN A 92 22.60 -0.01 -15.33
CA ASN A 92 23.49 -0.93 -16.01
C ASN A 92 24.78 -0.94 -15.15
N GLY A 93 24.73 -1.66 -14.03
CA GLY A 93 25.88 -2.19 -13.42
C GLY A 93 26.30 -3.26 -14.44
N ASN A 94 27.19 -2.86 -15.32
CA ASN A 94 28.17 -3.78 -15.84
C ASN A 94 28.69 -4.49 -14.59
N SER A 95 28.04 -5.58 -14.19
CA SER A 95 28.68 -6.55 -13.34
C SER A 95 29.72 -7.12 -14.30
N ASN A 96 30.83 -6.38 -14.41
CA ASN A 96 32.04 -6.96 -14.95
C ASN A 96 32.14 -8.31 -14.27
N GLY A 97 31.81 -9.36 -15.02
CA GLY A 97 32.21 -10.69 -14.66
C GLY A 97 33.62 -10.49 -14.20
N GLN A 98 33.94 -10.95 -13.02
CA GLN A 98 35.32 -10.88 -12.54
C GLN A 98 36.18 -11.46 -13.66
N VAL A 99 36.70 -10.57 -14.50
CA VAL A 99 37.84 -10.92 -15.31
C VAL A 99 38.88 -11.23 -14.23
N MET A 100 39.27 -12.48 -14.13
CA MET A 100 40.37 -12.88 -13.24
C MET A 100 41.53 -11.97 -13.57
N THR A 101 41.69 -10.90 -12.80
CA THR A 101 42.89 -10.07 -12.91
C THR A 101 43.99 -10.77 -12.16
N MET A 102 45.20 -10.57 -12.60
CA MET A 102 46.39 -11.14 -11.95
C MET A 102 46.52 -10.82 -10.44
N SER A 103 45.65 -9.97 -9.92
CA SER A 103 45.56 -9.59 -8.51
C SER A 103 44.60 -10.45 -7.68
N ASP A 104 43.83 -11.36 -8.30
CA ASP A 104 42.95 -12.25 -7.54
C ASP A 104 43.76 -13.29 -6.78
N PRO A 105 43.43 -13.58 -5.49
CA PRO A 105 44.17 -14.56 -4.69
C PRO A 105 44.18 -15.96 -5.33
N MET A 106 43.21 -16.24 -6.21
CA MET A 106 43.15 -17.50 -6.97
C MET A 106 44.16 -17.53 -8.12
N VAL A 107 44.51 -16.35 -8.68
CA VAL A 107 45.56 -16.22 -9.71
C VAL A 107 46.97 -16.15 -9.08
N ALA A 108 47.07 -15.73 -7.82
CA ALA A 108 48.33 -15.76 -7.09
C ALA A 108 48.85 -17.20 -6.84
N SER A 109 48.00 -18.24 -6.98
CA SER A 109 48.38 -19.65 -6.97
C SER A 109 48.74 -20.20 -8.36
N VAL A 110 48.77 -19.36 -9.39
CA VAL A 110 49.10 -19.72 -10.79
C VAL A 110 50.42 -20.43 -10.96
N PRO A 111 51.51 -20.09 -10.24
CA PRO A 111 52.73 -20.86 -10.37
C PRO A 111 52.61 -22.35 -10.06
N VAL A 112 51.72 -22.69 -9.10
CA VAL A 112 51.43 -24.09 -8.74
C VAL A 112 50.57 -24.75 -9.81
N LEU A 113 49.63 -24.00 -10.42
CA LEU A 113 48.79 -24.53 -11.50
C LEU A 113 49.58 -24.83 -12.79
N TYR A 114 50.59 -24.02 -13.14
CA TYR A 114 51.48 -24.31 -14.29
C TYR A 114 52.28 -25.57 -14.12
N ALA A 115 52.58 -25.96 -12.86
CA ALA A 115 53.26 -27.21 -12.58
C ALA A 115 52.39 -28.45 -12.83
N TYR A 116 51.06 -28.27 -12.90
CA TYR A 116 50.06 -29.33 -13.11
C TYR A 116 49.11 -28.97 -14.24
N PRO A 117 49.45 -29.18 -15.52
CA PRO A 117 48.65 -28.80 -16.68
C PRO A 117 47.22 -29.37 -16.68
N SER A 118 47.03 -30.56 -16.10
CA SER A 118 45.71 -31.19 -15.97
C SER A 118 44.78 -30.43 -15.02
N LEU A 119 45.31 -29.86 -13.95
CA LEU A 119 44.56 -29.03 -13.03
C LEU A 119 44.25 -27.67 -13.64
N LEU A 120 45.21 -27.08 -14.36
CA LEU A 120 45.01 -25.83 -15.08
C LEU A 120 43.87 -25.97 -16.12
N ASN A 121 43.90 -27.01 -16.94
CA ASN A 121 42.87 -27.30 -17.92
C ASN A 121 41.51 -27.50 -17.24
N LYS A 122 41.45 -28.20 -16.12
CA LYS A 122 40.20 -28.40 -15.38
C LYS A 122 39.64 -27.06 -14.84
N VAL A 123 40.48 -26.22 -14.23
CA VAL A 123 40.08 -24.91 -13.73
C VAL A 123 39.59 -24.01 -14.86
N LEU A 124 40.28 -23.97 -16.00
CA LEU A 124 39.87 -23.18 -17.17
C LEU A 124 38.54 -23.68 -17.77
N GLN A 125 38.26 -24.98 -17.69
CA GLN A 125 37.02 -25.57 -18.18
C GLN A 125 35.83 -25.36 -17.23
N GLU A 126 36.06 -25.32 -15.93
CA GLU A 126 35.02 -25.20 -14.90
C GLU A 126 34.76 -23.77 -14.44
N THR A 127 35.67 -22.82 -14.73
CA THR A 127 35.52 -21.43 -14.31
C THR A 127 35.15 -20.54 -15.51
N PRO A 128 34.03 -19.84 -15.50
CA PRO A 128 33.67 -18.94 -16.59
C PRO A 128 34.66 -17.75 -16.64
N MET A 129 35.18 -17.47 -17.84
CA MET A 129 36.04 -16.31 -18.11
C MET A 129 35.27 -15.00 -18.11
N HIS A 130 34.00 -15.07 -18.46
CA HIS A 130 33.07 -13.94 -18.44
C HIS A 130 31.68 -14.44 -18.05
N SER A 131 31.02 -13.73 -17.14
CA SER A 131 29.66 -14.05 -16.70
C SER A 131 28.80 -12.79 -16.72
N GLU A 132 27.74 -12.81 -17.50
CA GLU A 132 26.76 -11.73 -17.58
C GLU A 132 25.41 -12.19 -17.05
N LYS A 133 24.74 -11.33 -16.28
CA LYS A 133 23.44 -11.62 -15.69
C LYS A 133 22.47 -10.50 -16.02
N HIS A 134 21.36 -10.84 -16.64
CA HIS A 134 20.28 -9.93 -16.92
C HIS A 134 19.02 -10.40 -16.22
N HIS A 135 18.56 -9.63 -15.25
CA HIS A 135 17.30 -9.88 -14.56
C HIS A 135 16.19 -9.01 -15.16
N HIS A 136 15.17 -9.65 -15.70
CA HIS A 136 13.96 -8.95 -16.11
C HIS A 136 13.20 -8.47 -14.88
N LEU A 137 12.46 -7.38 -15.04
CA LEU A 137 11.66 -6.81 -13.98
C LEU A 137 10.59 -7.83 -13.53
N PRO A 138 10.47 -8.09 -12.22
CA PRO A 138 9.41 -8.95 -11.70
C PRO A 138 8.03 -8.40 -12.04
N VAL A 139 7.15 -9.28 -12.47
CA VAL A 139 5.73 -8.99 -12.67
C VAL A 139 4.96 -9.63 -11.54
N ARG A 140 4.11 -8.84 -10.87
CA ARG A 140 3.35 -9.30 -9.72
C ARG A 140 1.88 -8.93 -9.88
N ALA A 141 1.00 -9.81 -9.44
CA ALA A 141 -0.43 -9.56 -9.36
C ALA A 141 -0.96 -10.13 -8.05
N GLY A 142 -1.92 -9.47 -7.44
CA GLY A 142 -2.45 -9.91 -6.16
C GLY A 142 -3.91 -9.61 -5.97
N LEU A 143 -4.52 -10.38 -5.08
CA LEU A 143 -5.83 -10.14 -4.51
C LEU A 143 -5.66 -9.78 -3.04
N PHE A 144 -6.44 -8.84 -2.55
CA PHE A 144 -6.34 -8.40 -1.16
C PHE A 144 -7.70 -8.16 -0.52
N VAL A 145 -7.67 -8.25 0.81
CA VAL A 145 -8.76 -7.86 1.70
C VAL A 145 -8.22 -6.79 2.63
N SER A 146 -8.90 -5.67 2.72
CA SER A 146 -8.55 -4.55 3.60
C SER A 146 -9.66 -4.35 4.64
N ILE A 147 -9.27 -4.37 5.90
CA ILE A 147 -10.14 -4.27 7.06
C ILE A 147 -9.83 -2.94 7.74
N PRO A 148 -10.75 -1.97 7.76
CA PRO A 148 -10.57 -0.76 8.53
C PRO A 148 -10.66 -1.08 10.03
N LEU A 149 -9.71 -0.58 10.81
CA LEU A 149 -9.69 -0.71 12.27
C LEU A 149 -10.42 0.49 12.91
N ASN A 150 -10.20 1.65 12.34
CA ASN A 150 -10.86 2.90 12.73
C ASN A 150 -10.91 3.86 11.53
N GLY A 151 -11.32 5.11 11.72
CA GLY A 151 -11.43 6.09 10.63
C GLY A 151 -10.13 6.39 9.87
N GLN A 152 -8.98 6.13 10.47
CA GLN A 152 -7.67 6.43 9.88
C GLN A 152 -6.83 5.18 9.62
N TRP A 153 -6.90 4.16 10.46
CA TRP A 153 -6.07 2.95 10.38
C TRP A 153 -6.82 1.78 9.80
N GLY A 154 -6.12 0.92 9.07
CA GLY A 154 -6.63 -0.35 8.62
C GLY A 154 -5.51 -1.34 8.34
N VAL A 155 -5.87 -2.60 8.22
CA VAL A 155 -4.99 -3.72 7.93
C VAL A 155 -5.39 -4.31 6.59
N THR A 156 -4.40 -4.64 5.78
CA THR A 156 -4.59 -5.28 4.48
C THR A 156 -3.77 -6.57 4.44
N THR A 157 -4.39 -7.64 3.99
CA THR A 157 -3.74 -8.92 3.71
C THR A 157 -4.27 -9.50 2.42
N GLY A 158 -3.62 -10.54 1.90
CA GLY A 158 -4.05 -11.10 0.63
C GLY A 158 -3.17 -12.23 0.12
N LEU A 159 -3.24 -12.45 -1.18
CA LEU A 159 -2.40 -13.39 -1.91
C LEU A 159 -1.74 -12.68 -3.09
N THR A 160 -0.44 -12.89 -3.24
CA THR A 160 0.36 -12.34 -4.34
C THR A 160 0.92 -13.49 -5.15
N TYR A 161 0.85 -13.36 -6.46
CA TYR A 161 1.57 -14.21 -7.40
C TYR A 161 2.61 -13.37 -8.12
N SER A 162 3.87 -13.81 -8.10
CA SER A 162 4.96 -13.12 -8.78
C SER A 162 5.71 -14.04 -9.73
N THR A 163 6.09 -13.50 -10.88
CA THR A 163 6.91 -14.19 -11.86
C THR A 163 8.15 -13.38 -12.19
N MET A 164 9.28 -14.07 -12.24
CA MET A 164 10.58 -13.48 -12.56
C MET A 164 11.25 -14.27 -13.67
N SER A 165 11.90 -13.58 -14.58
CA SER A 165 12.77 -14.16 -15.58
C SER A 165 14.17 -13.59 -15.45
N SER A 166 15.17 -14.42 -15.65
CA SER A 166 16.59 -14.02 -15.61
C SER A 166 17.34 -14.78 -16.67
N ASP A 167 18.18 -14.06 -17.42
CA ASP A 167 19.08 -14.62 -18.42
C ASP A 167 20.51 -14.54 -17.88
N PHE A 168 21.25 -15.61 -18.09
CA PHE A 168 22.65 -15.75 -17.68
C PHE A 168 23.44 -16.16 -18.92
N GLU A 169 24.55 -15.49 -19.17
CA GLU A 169 25.52 -15.87 -20.18
C GLU A 169 26.88 -16.09 -19.55
N ASP A 170 27.35 -17.31 -19.62
CA ASP A 170 28.65 -17.71 -19.08
C ASP A 170 29.55 -18.16 -20.24
N LEU A 171 30.70 -17.51 -20.40
CA LEU A 171 31.68 -17.83 -21.41
C LEU A 171 32.85 -18.60 -20.76
N TYR A 172 33.06 -19.80 -21.17
CA TYR A 172 34.17 -20.67 -20.78
C TYR A 172 35.24 -20.71 -21.88
N ALA A 173 36.40 -21.25 -21.58
CA ALA A 173 37.52 -21.33 -22.54
C ALA A 173 37.19 -22.11 -23.82
N ASN A 174 36.29 -23.11 -23.74
CA ASN A 174 35.98 -24.05 -24.82
C ASN A 174 34.50 -24.07 -25.22
N HIS A 175 33.60 -23.43 -24.46
CA HIS A 175 32.16 -23.40 -24.78
C HIS A 175 31.48 -22.14 -24.21
N ARG A 176 30.29 -21.87 -24.73
CA ARG A 176 29.39 -20.83 -24.22
C ARG A 176 28.14 -21.47 -23.63
N GLU A 177 27.78 -21.02 -22.44
CA GLU A 177 26.54 -21.42 -21.77
C GLU A 177 25.60 -20.22 -21.69
N SER A 178 24.40 -20.38 -22.27
CA SER A 178 23.32 -19.39 -22.13
C SER A 178 22.18 -20.05 -21.39
N SER A 179 21.72 -19.42 -20.31
CA SER A 179 20.67 -19.97 -19.45
C SER A 179 19.56 -18.98 -19.24
N THR A 180 18.31 -19.42 -19.45
CA THR A 180 17.12 -18.66 -19.07
C THR A 180 16.44 -19.34 -17.91
N GLN A 181 16.25 -18.59 -16.83
CA GLN A 181 15.57 -19.04 -15.61
C GLN A 181 14.25 -18.34 -15.44
N ARG A 182 13.19 -19.10 -15.16
CA ARG A 182 11.87 -18.59 -14.79
C ARG A 182 11.46 -19.10 -13.44
N LEU A 183 11.03 -18.20 -12.57
CA LEU A 183 10.66 -18.48 -11.18
C LEU A 183 9.27 -17.92 -10.92
N HIS A 184 8.43 -18.70 -10.23
CA HIS A 184 7.08 -18.35 -9.86
C HIS A 184 6.93 -18.46 -8.35
N TYR A 185 6.49 -17.39 -7.72
CA TYR A 185 6.31 -17.33 -6.26
C TYR A 185 4.85 -17.08 -5.92
N LEU A 186 4.44 -17.62 -4.78
CA LEU A 186 3.21 -17.26 -4.10
C LEU A 186 3.57 -16.60 -2.77
N GLY A 187 2.94 -15.48 -2.48
CA GLY A 187 3.19 -14.67 -1.29
C GLY A 187 1.93 -14.34 -0.51
N ILE A 188 2.13 -14.05 0.76
CA ILE A 188 1.11 -13.54 1.68
C ILE A 188 1.62 -12.21 2.22
N PRO A 189 1.10 -11.07 1.72
CA PRO A 189 1.40 -9.76 2.25
C PRO A 189 0.55 -9.46 3.50
N VAL A 190 1.12 -8.73 4.44
CA VAL A 190 0.40 -8.12 5.56
C VAL A 190 0.90 -6.70 5.72
N SER A 191 0.00 -5.72 5.67
CA SER A 191 0.35 -4.31 5.78
C SER A 191 -0.67 -3.53 6.60
N ILE A 192 -0.20 -2.48 7.22
CA ILE A 192 -1.01 -1.49 7.90
C ILE A 192 -1.04 -0.26 7.00
N HIS A 193 -2.21 0.33 6.83
CA HIS A 193 -2.36 1.59 6.12
C HIS A 193 -2.92 2.68 7.04
N TYR A 194 -2.50 3.91 6.77
CA TYR A 194 -2.93 5.11 7.48
C TYR A 194 -3.48 6.13 6.49
N ASN A 195 -4.73 6.53 6.65
CA ASN A 195 -5.39 7.53 5.81
C ASN A 195 -4.94 8.93 6.28
N ILE A 196 -4.16 9.60 5.44
CA ILE A 196 -3.60 10.92 5.74
C ILE A 196 -4.65 12.00 5.44
N TRP A 197 -5.32 11.88 4.30
CA TRP A 197 -6.28 12.87 3.84
C TRP A 197 -7.35 12.20 2.98
N GLN A 198 -8.59 12.64 3.16
CA GLN A 198 -9.71 12.18 2.38
C GLN A 198 -10.67 13.35 2.12
N GLN A 199 -10.96 13.59 0.86
CA GLN A 199 -11.92 14.60 0.45
C GLN A 199 -12.72 14.10 -0.75
N SER A 200 -14.07 14.14 -0.62
CA SER A 200 -14.98 13.73 -1.69
C SER A 200 -14.62 12.36 -2.28
N LYS A 201 -14.04 12.33 -3.46
CA LYS A 201 -13.69 11.11 -4.22
C LYS A 201 -12.22 10.68 -4.11
N VAL A 202 -11.39 11.52 -3.50
CA VAL A 202 -9.93 11.28 -3.42
C VAL A 202 -9.53 10.93 -2.00
N LYS A 203 -8.71 9.89 -1.85
CA LYS A 203 -8.10 9.48 -0.60
C LYS A 203 -6.59 9.35 -0.80
N VAL A 204 -5.82 9.95 0.11
CA VAL A 204 -4.36 9.83 0.19
C VAL A 204 -4.00 9.09 1.47
N TYR A 205 -3.13 8.10 1.36
CA TYR A 205 -2.76 7.25 2.48
C TYR A 205 -1.31 6.77 2.34
N ALA A 206 -0.75 6.33 3.45
CA ALA A 206 0.52 5.63 3.50
C ALA A 206 0.29 4.21 3.98
N SER A 207 1.11 3.27 3.52
CA SER A 207 1.09 1.90 3.99
C SER A 207 2.48 1.37 4.23
N ALA A 208 2.61 0.47 5.22
CA ALA A 208 3.84 -0.22 5.53
C ALA A 208 3.52 -1.66 5.92
N GLY A 209 4.38 -2.59 5.54
CA GLY A 209 4.12 -4.00 5.82
C GLY A 209 5.28 -4.91 5.48
N GLY A 210 4.97 -6.19 5.54
CA GLY A 210 5.88 -7.26 5.14
C GLY A 210 5.16 -8.31 4.31
N GLU A 211 5.95 -9.12 3.65
CA GLU A 211 5.46 -10.22 2.83
C GLU A 211 6.37 -11.43 2.97
N ILE A 212 5.77 -12.60 2.98
CA ILE A 212 6.45 -13.88 2.89
C ILE A 212 6.08 -14.53 1.56
N GLU A 213 7.08 -14.83 0.74
CA GLU A 213 6.90 -15.45 -0.57
C GLU A 213 7.62 -16.80 -0.62
N LYS A 214 7.00 -17.79 -1.24
CA LYS A 214 7.57 -19.12 -1.46
C LYS A 214 7.65 -19.44 -2.93
N LEU A 215 8.78 -19.98 -3.38
CA LEU A 215 8.94 -20.52 -4.72
C LEU A 215 8.03 -21.75 -4.88
N VAL A 216 7.10 -21.69 -5.81
CA VAL A 216 6.16 -22.79 -6.12
C VAL A 216 6.54 -23.51 -7.40
N TYR A 217 7.18 -22.83 -8.32
CA TYR A 217 7.64 -23.41 -9.57
C TYR A 217 8.87 -22.66 -10.09
N GLY A 218 9.91 -23.40 -10.46
CA GLY A 218 11.11 -22.86 -11.07
C GLY A 218 11.64 -23.75 -12.18
N LYS A 219 12.05 -23.13 -13.29
CA LYS A 219 12.64 -23.82 -14.41
C LYS A 219 13.82 -23.04 -14.97
N LYS A 220 14.95 -23.72 -15.14
CA LYS A 220 16.15 -23.21 -15.81
C LYS A 220 16.37 -24.02 -17.09
N LYS A 221 16.45 -23.34 -18.23
CA LYS A 221 16.85 -23.91 -19.52
C LYS A 221 18.27 -23.44 -19.81
N THR A 222 19.17 -24.36 -20.06
CA THR A 222 20.57 -24.08 -20.36
C THR A 222 20.87 -24.58 -21.76
N HIS A 223 21.44 -23.72 -22.59
CA HIS A 223 21.94 -23.99 -23.92
C HIS A 223 23.47 -23.99 -23.86
N TYR A 224 24.05 -25.13 -24.13
CA TYR A 224 25.47 -25.29 -24.31
C TYR A 224 25.79 -25.21 -25.79
N ALA A 225 26.68 -24.33 -26.18
CA ALA A 225 27.20 -24.23 -27.53
C ALA A 225 28.71 -24.44 -27.47
N ASP A 226 29.15 -25.58 -27.99
CA ASP A 226 30.54 -25.91 -28.24
C ASP A 226 30.80 -25.84 -29.75
N MET A 227 32.05 -25.85 -30.20
CA MET A 227 32.46 -25.77 -31.63
C MET A 227 31.81 -26.86 -32.49
N THR A 228 31.38 -27.97 -31.92
CA THR A 228 30.90 -29.17 -32.64
C THR A 228 29.48 -29.58 -32.25
N THR A 229 28.96 -29.17 -31.09
CA THR A 229 27.72 -29.72 -30.57
C THR A 229 26.92 -28.63 -29.83
N ALA A 230 25.61 -28.54 -30.15
CA ALA A 230 24.68 -27.72 -29.35
C ALA A 230 23.74 -28.66 -28.57
N LYS A 231 23.67 -28.45 -27.25
CA LYS A 231 22.78 -29.22 -26.37
C LYS A 231 21.95 -28.31 -25.52
N THR A 232 20.65 -28.62 -25.41
CA THR A 232 19.73 -27.91 -24.49
C THR A 232 19.36 -28.84 -23.34
N THR A 233 19.54 -28.35 -22.13
CA THR A 233 19.14 -29.04 -20.90
C THR A 233 18.12 -28.22 -20.15
N SER A 234 17.12 -28.87 -19.57
CA SER A 234 16.11 -28.23 -18.75
C SER A 234 16.14 -28.81 -17.35
N THR A 235 16.32 -27.92 -16.34
CA THR A 235 16.43 -28.32 -14.94
C THR A 235 15.35 -27.62 -14.14
N THR A 236 14.70 -28.34 -13.21
CA THR A 236 13.78 -27.76 -12.25
C THR A 236 14.55 -27.07 -11.15
N VAL A 237 14.17 -25.85 -10.83
CA VAL A 237 14.72 -25.06 -9.72
C VAL A 237 13.76 -25.19 -8.54
N SER A 238 14.25 -25.69 -7.42
CA SER A 238 13.48 -25.81 -6.19
C SER A 238 14.20 -25.06 -5.07
N GLU A 239 13.44 -24.32 -4.27
CA GLU A 239 13.95 -23.62 -3.09
C GLU A 239 12.92 -23.75 -1.96
N HIS A 240 13.39 -24.22 -0.82
CA HIS A 240 12.53 -24.43 0.34
C HIS A 240 12.47 -23.20 1.25
N ARG A 241 13.48 -22.34 1.17
CA ARG A 241 13.56 -21.14 2.01
C ARG A 241 12.65 -20.04 1.47
N PRO A 242 11.74 -19.50 2.29
CA PRO A 242 10.91 -18.40 1.87
C PRO A 242 11.73 -17.13 1.67
N VAL A 243 11.24 -16.26 0.82
CA VAL A 243 11.72 -14.88 0.67
C VAL A 243 10.89 -14.00 1.59
N LEU A 244 11.56 -13.25 2.44
CA LEU A 244 10.95 -12.26 3.31
C LEU A 244 11.22 -10.86 2.75
N SER A 245 10.23 -10.00 2.76
CA SER A 245 10.39 -8.61 2.38
C SER A 245 9.60 -7.69 3.31
N THR A 246 10.00 -6.43 3.35
CA THR A 246 9.24 -5.33 3.94
C THR A 246 9.03 -4.25 2.88
N HIS A 247 7.93 -3.51 2.98
CA HIS A 247 7.59 -2.50 2.00
C HIS A 247 6.94 -1.27 2.64
N VAL A 248 7.12 -0.13 1.97
CA VAL A 248 6.47 1.14 2.32
C VAL A 248 5.94 1.76 1.03
N HIS A 249 4.67 2.18 1.04
CA HIS A 249 4.03 2.81 -0.10
C HIS A 249 3.33 4.11 0.31
N ALA A 250 3.28 5.06 -0.62
CA ALA A 250 2.37 6.19 -0.57
C ALA A 250 1.26 5.95 -1.60
N GLY A 251 0.00 6.00 -1.19
CA GLY A 251 -1.12 5.65 -2.04
C GLY A 251 -2.05 6.82 -2.31
N ILE A 252 -2.58 6.86 -3.51
CA ILE A 252 -3.70 7.68 -3.89
C ILE A 252 -4.82 6.79 -4.41
N SER A 253 -6.04 7.02 -3.97
CA SER A 253 -7.23 6.29 -4.41
C SER A 253 -8.29 7.27 -4.90
N TYR A 254 -8.95 6.95 -6.00
CA TYR A 254 -10.03 7.72 -6.58
C TYR A 254 -11.29 6.86 -6.68
N SER A 255 -12.37 7.30 -6.03
CA SER A 255 -13.66 6.62 -6.04
C SER A 255 -14.42 6.94 -7.34
N LEU A 256 -14.53 5.95 -8.22
CA LEU A 256 -15.32 6.03 -9.45
C LEU A 256 -16.83 5.93 -9.15
N LEU A 257 -17.17 4.96 -8.30
CA LEU A 257 -18.52 4.66 -7.83
C LEU A 257 -18.50 4.54 -6.30
N PRO A 258 -19.64 4.59 -5.63
CA PRO A 258 -19.69 4.43 -4.17
C PRO A 258 -19.03 3.13 -3.66
N SER A 259 -18.99 2.08 -4.49
CA SER A 259 -18.42 0.77 -4.16
C SER A 259 -17.18 0.42 -4.94
N LEU A 260 -16.68 1.29 -5.83
CA LEU A 260 -15.53 1.01 -6.70
C LEU A 260 -14.54 2.17 -6.69
N SER A 261 -13.30 1.88 -6.33
CA SER A 261 -12.19 2.84 -6.37
C SER A 261 -11.01 2.29 -7.17
N LEU A 262 -10.33 3.18 -7.89
CA LEU A 262 -9.01 2.92 -8.46
C LEU A 262 -7.95 3.42 -7.50
N PHE A 263 -6.81 2.78 -7.48
CA PHE A 263 -5.68 3.25 -6.67
C PHE A 263 -4.35 3.05 -7.38
N ALA A 264 -3.38 3.88 -6.98
CA ALA A 264 -1.98 3.77 -7.35
C ALA A 264 -1.12 3.99 -6.10
N GLU A 265 -0.12 3.11 -5.90
CA GLU A 265 0.75 3.08 -4.73
C GLU A 265 2.20 2.94 -5.15
N PRO A 266 2.90 4.04 -5.47
CA PRO A 266 4.36 4.02 -5.56
C PRO A 266 4.98 3.70 -4.21
N GLY A 267 6.09 2.96 -4.21
CA GLY A 267 6.76 2.60 -2.98
C GLY A 267 8.10 1.90 -3.17
N LEU A 268 8.65 1.47 -2.06
CA LEU A 268 9.91 0.78 -1.93
C LEU A 268 9.70 -0.55 -1.22
N ALA A 269 10.36 -1.59 -1.70
CA ALA A 269 10.41 -2.89 -1.05
C ALA A 269 11.86 -3.30 -0.79
N TYR A 270 12.11 -3.82 0.41
CA TYR A 270 13.41 -4.36 0.79
C TYR A 270 13.29 -5.86 1.01
N TYR A 271 14.10 -6.63 0.29
CA TYR A 271 14.14 -8.09 0.32
C TYR A 271 15.30 -8.58 1.19
N PHE A 272 14.99 -9.38 2.20
CA PHE A 272 15.97 -9.94 3.09
C PHE A 272 16.70 -11.13 2.45
N LYS A 273 18.00 -11.22 2.68
CA LYS A 273 18.79 -12.37 2.23
C LYS A 273 18.34 -13.61 2.98
N ASN A 274 17.89 -14.62 2.26
CA ASN A 274 17.45 -15.89 2.84
C ASN A 274 18.50 -17.01 2.77
N GLY A 275 19.72 -16.70 2.26
CA GLY A 275 20.78 -17.69 2.06
C GLY A 275 20.45 -18.73 0.99
N SER A 276 19.49 -18.45 0.11
CA SER A 276 19.16 -19.28 -1.04
C SER A 276 20.30 -19.29 -2.06
N GLY A 277 20.56 -20.45 -2.66
CA GLY A 277 21.47 -20.57 -3.81
C GLY A 277 20.82 -20.09 -5.14
N VAL A 278 19.53 -19.77 -5.14
CA VAL A 278 18.81 -19.31 -6.32
C VAL A 278 19.08 -17.83 -6.55
N LYS A 279 19.76 -17.52 -7.65
CA LYS A 279 20.00 -16.13 -8.07
C LYS A 279 18.75 -15.58 -8.75
N SER A 280 18.29 -14.44 -8.27
CA SER A 280 17.09 -13.76 -8.77
C SER A 280 17.21 -12.25 -8.57
N ALA A 281 16.29 -11.48 -9.13
CA ALA A 281 16.22 -10.04 -8.89
C ALA A 281 16.18 -9.69 -7.39
N TYR A 282 15.56 -10.52 -6.56
CA TYR A 282 15.44 -10.33 -5.11
C TYR A 282 16.75 -10.59 -4.34
N THR A 283 17.60 -11.49 -4.86
CA THR A 283 18.87 -11.80 -4.22
C THR A 283 19.98 -10.82 -4.59
N ASP A 284 19.93 -10.30 -5.82
CA ASP A 284 20.96 -9.40 -6.35
C ASP A 284 20.67 -7.92 -6.00
N LYS A 285 19.38 -7.54 -5.91
CA LYS A 285 18.96 -6.19 -5.53
C LYS A 285 17.98 -6.26 -4.38
N GLN A 286 18.45 -5.93 -3.18
CA GLN A 286 17.63 -5.96 -1.98
C GLN A 286 16.57 -4.85 -1.94
N LEU A 287 16.88 -3.67 -2.47
CA LEU A 287 15.97 -2.51 -2.50
C LEU A 287 15.44 -2.32 -3.90
N LEU A 288 14.12 -2.41 -4.06
CA LEU A 288 13.42 -2.24 -5.31
C LEU A 288 12.34 -1.18 -5.19
N PHE A 289 12.28 -0.27 -6.18
CA PHE A 289 11.14 0.62 -6.36
C PHE A 289 10.03 -0.14 -7.07
N ASN A 290 8.80 0.06 -6.63
CA ASN A 290 7.62 -0.55 -7.24
C ASN A 290 6.44 0.42 -7.29
N VAL A 291 5.48 0.09 -8.15
CA VAL A 291 4.21 0.80 -8.24
C VAL A 291 3.09 -0.23 -8.30
N ASN A 292 2.19 -0.20 -7.33
CA ASN A 292 0.95 -0.98 -7.36
C ASN A 292 -0.13 -0.15 -8.02
N VAL A 293 -0.86 -0.74 -8.95
CA VAL A 293 -2.06 -0.15 -9.57
C VAL A 293 -3.19 -1.16 -9.46
N GLY A 294 -4.36 -0.72 -9.05
CA GLY A 294 -5.42 -1.69 -8.85
C GLY A 294 -6.80 -1.10 -8.65
N VAL A 295 -7.71 -2.00 -8.37
CA VAL A 295 -9.11 -1.72 -8.10
C VAL A 295 -9.48 -2.21 -6.70
N ARG A 296 -10.32 -1.43 -6.02
CA ARG A 296 -10.82 -1.74 -4.69
C ARG A 296 -12.33 -1.68 -4.71
N PHE A 297 -12.96 -2.73 -4.20
CA PHE A 297 -14.41 -2.85 -4.04
C PHE A 297 -14.72 -2.85 -2.54
N GLY A 298 -15.74 -2.10 -2.15
CA GLY A 298 -16.25 -2.05 -0.77
C GLY A 298 -17.41 -1.05 -0.70
N LYS A 299 -18.34 -1.31 0.21
CA LYS A 299 -19.52 -0.47 0.40
C LYS A 299 -19.49 0.17 1.77
#